data_a0a592b953203a2c5c411a81ab86e756
#
_entry.id   a0a592b953203a2c5c411a81ab86e756
#
_cell.length_a   1.000
_cell.length_b   1.000
_cell.length_c   1.000
_cell.angle_alpha   90.00
_cell.angle_beta   90.00
_cell.angle_gamma   90.00
#
_symmetry.space_group_name_H-M   'P 1'
#
loop_
_entity.id
_entity.type
_entity.pdbx_description
1 polymer ?
#
loop_
_entity_poly.entity_id
_entity_poly.type
_entity_poly.pdbx_seq_one_letter_code
_entity_poly.pdbx_strand_id
1 'polypeptide(L)'
;MHTRSVSDIEPIALLQESPEIPVNLNSLSFDCLPNPRQVWPFPSQSAEEGLGRLVLLTPDVVASAAASCIKTGRRVSLNWDLTKLDVANFNRAPAQHHIIPLLNGTAFDDLYVFNPQQSSQWDGLRHFSAPFPTKDNPKQRLFYGGVTSAEIEDRKNTRIGIQHWAKQGICGRGVLLDYVSYAERHGIEYSTFSNHGVSLEVLLDIAKEEDIKFRHGDILFVRIGVTKEWDTKMSPADKLAYAQSSNPLHAGVEGTEEVLKWIWNTRFAAVAGDAISFEVYPPKQAYQRNGDQGDAPGVFLHEYLIAGWGMPIGELFDLEELSQICKEEQRWDFFVVASPLNMPGGVSSPPNCIALF
;
A
#
# COMPACT_ATOMS: atom_id res chain seq x y z
N MET A 1 -42.39 -0.57 38.86
CA MET A 1 -41.89 -0.22 37.55
C MET A 1 -41.35 1.19 37.63
N HIS A 2 -40.02 1.32 37.79
CA HIS A 2 -39.37 2.64 37.81
C HIS A 2 -38.82 2.91 36.41
N THR A 3 -39.42 3.89 35.75
CA THR A 3 -38.91 4.44 34.49
C THR A 3 -37.67 5.27 34.80
N ARG A 4 -36.50 4.82 34.38
CA ARG A 4 -35.27 5.64 34.38
C ARG A 4 -35.43 6.73 33.33
N SER A 5 -35.16 7.96 33.74
CA SER A 5 -35.15 9.15 32.90
C SER A 5 -33.92 9.13 32.00
N VAL A 6 -34.07 9.64 30.76
CA VAL A 6 -33.00 9.77 29.74
C VAL A 6 -31.96 10.84 30.13
N SER A 7 -32.08 11.48 31.29
CA SER A 7 -31.17 12.54 31.79
C SER A 7 -29.90 12.09 32.51
N ASP A 8 -29.74 10.76 32.70
CA ASP A 8 -28.61 10.24 33.50
C ASP A 8 -27.48 9.62 32.64
N ILE A 9 -27.38 10.02 31.38
CA ILE A 9 -26.20 9.70 30.56
C ILE A 9 -25.16 10.80 30.82
N GLU A 10 -24.19 10.51 31.67
CA GLU A 10 -23.00 11.36 31.79
C GLU A 10 -22.37 11.56 30.40
N PRO A 11 -21.95 12.77 30.04
CA PRO A 11 -21.25 13.00 28.79
C PRO A 11 -19.97 12.15 28.80
N ILE A 12 -19.80 11.31 27.81
CA ILE A 12 -18.56 10.57 27.57
C ILE A 12 -17.45 11.60 27.45
N ALA A 13 -16.79 11.87 28.58
CA ALA A 13 -15.49 12.52 28.55
C ALA A 13 -14.55 11.59 27.84
N LEU A 14 -13.77 12.15 26.95
CA LEU A 14 -12.53 11.66 26.37
C LEU A 14 -12.55 11.73 24.84
N LEU A 15 -12.46 12.94 24.37
CA LEU A 15 -11.55 13.19 23.27
C LEU A 15 -10.14 12.99 23.87
N GLN A 16 -9.56 11.80 23.73
CA GLN A 16 -8.11 11.67 23.83
C GLN A 16 -7.54 12.67 22.82
N GLU A 17 -6.72 13.59 23.30
CA GLU A 17 -6.00 14.52 22.44
C GLU A 17 -5.34 13.70 21.34
N SER A 18 -5.65 14.03 20.09
CA SER A 18 -5.05 13.34 18.93
C SER A 18 -3.53 13.53 19.08
N PRO A 19 -2.72 12.46 18.90
CA PRO A 19 -1.28 12.59 19.05
C PRO A 19 -0.76 13.68 18.10
N GLU A 20 0.08 14.59 18.61
CA GLU A 20 0.69 15.62 17.77
C GLU A 20 1.48 14.96 16.63
N ILE A 21 1.09 15.28 15.38
CA ILE A 21 1.83 14.80 14.21
C ILE A 21 3.15 15.57 14.14
N PRO A 22 4.30 14.86 14.11
CA PRO A 22 5.59 15.51 14.01
C PRO A 22 5.69 16.47 12.83
N VAL A 23 6.31 17.62 13.02
CA VAL A 23 6.45 18.69 12.01
C VAL A 23 7.02 18.17 10.70
N ASN A 24 8.01 17.26 10.74
CA ASN A 24 8.62 16.68 9.56
C ASN A 24 7.66 15.79 8.74
N LEU A 25 6.59 15.25 9.33
CA LEU A 25 5.54 14.54 8.58
C LEU A 25 4.44 15.47 8.10
N ASN A 26 4.14 16.51 8.84
CA ASN A 26 2.97 17.37 8.61
C ASN A 26 3.26 18.56 7.68
N SER A 27 4.38 19.24 7.82
CA SER A 27 4.64 20.51 7.14
C SER A 27 5.97 20.61 6.40
N LEU A 28 6.99 19.82 6.78
CA LEU A 28 8.31 19.94 6.18
C LEU A 28 8.31 19.43 4.73
N SER A 29 8.71 20.26 3.76
CA SER A 29 8.83 19.84 2.37
C SER A 29 9.97 18.83 2.18
N PHE A 30 9.91 18.03 1.12
CA PHE A 30 10.93 17.03 0.81
C PHE A 30 12.33 17.64 0.74
N ASP A 31 12.48 18.79 0.07
CA ASP A 31 13.77 19.46 -0.09
C ASP A 31 14.32 20.05 1.21
N CYS A 32 13.50 20.15 2.25
CA CYS A 32 13.89 20.58 3.59
C CYS A 32 14.22 19.41 4.54
N LEU A 33 14.07 18.16 4.09
CA LEU A 33 14.41 16.99 4.91
C LEU A 33 15.93 16.87 5.07
N PRO A 34 16.46 16.75 6.29
CA PRO A 34 17.90 16.54 6.51
C PRO A 34 18.44 15.28 5.84
N ASN A 35 17.62 14.23 5.81
CA ASN A 35 17.90 12.99 5.11
C ASN A 35 16.57 12.42 4.58
N PRO A 36 16.27 12.58 3.28
CA PRO A 36 15.01 12.07 2.71
C PRO A 36 14.84 10.55 2.81
N ARG A 37 15.92 9.80 2.98
CA ARG A 37 15.87 8.34 3.14
C ARG A 37 15.63 7.91 4.60
N GLN A 38 15.70 8.82 5.57
CA GLN A 38 15.60 8.50 7.00
C GLN A 38 14.74 9.52 7.73
N VAL A 39 13.44 9.28 7.75
CA VAL A 39 12.47 10.10 8.48
C VAL A 39 11.80 9.22 9.53
N TRP A 40 12.43 9.11 10.69
CA TRP A 40 12.00 8.29 11.83
C TRP A 40 11.67 9.18 13.03
N PRO A 41 10.48 9.81 13.02
CA PRO A 41 10.16 10.87 13.97
C PRO A 41 9.70 10.37 15.34
N PHE A 42 9.39 9.08 15.47
CA PHE A 42 8.75 8.53 16.65
C PHE A 42 9.76 7.85 17.60
N PRO A 43 9.48 7.89 18.91
CA PRO A 43 10.28 7.11 19.86
C PRO A 43 10.24 5.62 19.55
N SER A 44 11.38 4.95 19.73
CA SER A 44 11.47 3.49 19.54
C SER A 44 10.45 2.75 20.41
N GLN A 45 9.76 1.78 19.85
CA GLN A 45 8.72 0.95 20.48
C GLN A 45 7.42 1.71 20.83
N SER A 46 7.25 2.93 20.39
CA SER A 46 5.96 3.62 20.55
C SER A 46 4.89 3.04 19.61
N ALA A 47 3.63 3.31 19.91
CA ALA A 47 2.53 2.91 19.04
C ALA A 47 2.59 3.64 17.68
N GLU A 48 2.98 4.91 17.71
CA GLU A 48 3.13 5.79 16.55
C GLU A 48 4.26 5.31 15.63
N GLU A 49 5.36 4.79 16.19
CA GLU A 49 6.39 4.14 15.39
C GLU A 49 5.81 2.94 14.62
N GLY A 50 5.01 2.11 15.31
CA GLY A 50 4.36 0.96 14.68
C GLY A 50 3.33 1.34 13.60
N LEU A 51 2.73 2.51 13.70
CA LEU A 51 1.80 3.06 12.71
C LEU A 51 2.53 3.67 11.52
N GLY A 52 3.72 4.23 11.76
CA GLY A 52 4.44 4.95 10.73
C GLY A 52 3.62 6.12 10.18
N ARG A 53 3.53 6.23 8.86
CA ARG A 53 2.82 7.34 8.21
C ARG A 53 1.29 7.28 8.36
N LEU A 54 0.72 6.16 8.79
CA LEU A 54 -0.72 6.07 9.09
C LEU A 54 -1.17 6.99 10.23
N VAL A 55 -0.27 7.59 11.00
CA VAL A 55 -0.60 8.65 11.97
C VAL A 55 -1.26 9.87 11.33
N LEU A 56 -1.10 10.07 10.00
CA LEU A 56 -1.78 11.12 9.25
C LEU A 56 -3.29 10.89 9.16
N LEU A 57 -3.75 9.65 9.36
CA LEU A 57 -5.18 9.30 9.40
C LEU A 57 -5.75 9.57 10.80
N THR A 58 -5.75 10.85 11.19
CA THR A 58 -6.33 11.29 12.45
C THR A 58 -7.84 11.10 12.46
N PRO A 59 -8.51 11.06 13.62
CA PRO A 59 -9.97 10.99 13.71
C PRO A 59 -10.69 12.03 12.85
N ASP A 60 -10.19 13.27 12.79
CA ASP A 60 -10.77 14.35 12.00
C ASP A 60 -10.62 14.10 10.49
N VAL A 61 -9.44 13.63 10.06
CA VAL A 61 -9.19 13.26 8.65
C VAL A 61 -10.13 12.13 8.24
N VAL A 62 -10.26 11.09 9.07
CA VAL A 62 -11.14 9.95 8.80
C VAL A 62 -12.61 10.37 8.77
N ALA A 63 -13.07 11.17 9.76
CA ALA A 63 -14.45 11.65 9.81
C ALA A 63 -14.80 12.54 8.59
N SER A 64 -13.89 13.44 8.20
CA SER A 64 -14.02 14.28 7.01
C SER A 64 -14.07 13.44 5.73
N ALA A 65 -13.22 12.43 5.62
CA ALA A 65 -13.21 11.50 4.48
C ALA A 65 -14.54 10.74 4.39
N ALA A 66 -15.03 10.15 5.48
CA ALA A 66 -16.30 9.43 5.50
C ALA A 66 -17.46 10.35 5.08
N ALA A 67 -17.55 11.55 5.64
CA ALA A 67 -18.61 12.52 5.33
C ALA A 67 -18.55 13.01 3.87
N SER A 68 -17.36 13.13 3.28
CA SER A 68 -17.20 13.62 1.91
C SER A 68 -17.33 12.53 0.85
N CYS A 69 -17.02 11.27 1.16
CA CYS A 69 -16.95 10.20 0.17
C CYS A 69 -18.16 9.28 0.17
N ILE A 70 -18.77 8.99 1.33
CA ILE A 70 -19.92 8.08 1.39
C ILE A 70 -21.18 8.83 1.00
N LYS A 71 -21.69 8.61 -0.23
CA LYS A 71 -22.85 9.31 -0.81
C LYS A 71 -23.93 8.37 -1.29
N THR A 72 -23.58 7.27 -1.94
CA THR A 72 -24.49 6.34 -2.59
C THR A 72 -24.68 5.04 -1.81
N GLY A 73 -23.70 4.71 -0.94
CA GLY A 73 -23.65 3.41 -0.25
C GLY A 73 -23.18 2.26 -1.13
N ARG A 74 -22.79 2.51 -2.39
CA ARG A 74 -22.09 1.50 -3.21
C ARG A 74 -20.81 1.11 -2.52
N ARG A 75 -20.45 -0.15 -2.63
CA ARG A 75 -19.22 -0.68 -2.05
C ARG A 75 -18.64 -1.76 -2.95
N VAL A 76 -17.31 -1.88 -2.93
CA VAL A 76 -16.55 -2.87 -3.68
C VAL A 76 -15.39 -3.40 -2.86
N SER A 77 -15.16 -4.72 -2.93
CA SER A 77 -13.95 -5.35 -2.39
C SER A 77 -12.76 -5.04 -3.28
N LEU A 78 -11.65 -4.67 -2.67
CA LEU A 78 -10.39 -4.42 -3.37
C LEU A 78 -9.40 -5.60 -3.20
N ASN A 79 -9.92 -6.76 -2.83
CA ASN A 79 -9.10 -7.94 -2.56
C ASN A 79 -9.20 -8.90 -3.73
N TRP A 80 -8.08 -9.13 -4.40
CA TRP A 80 -7.96 -10.17 -5.40
C TRP A 80 -8.02 -11.55 -4.74
N ASP A 81 -8.57 -12.55 -5.41
CA ASP A 81 -8.72 -13.90 -4.87
C ASP A 81 -7.35 -14.47 -4.46
N LEU A 82 -7.27 -15.06 -3.28
CA LEU A 82 -6.04 -15.63 -2.72
C LEU A 82 -5.42 -16.74 -3.57
N THR A 83 -6.18 -17.35 -4.46
CA THR A 83 -5.75 -18.47 -5.31
C THR A 83 -5.28 -18.04 -6.70
N LYS A 84 -5.37 -16.77 -7.05
CA LYS A 84 -5.09 -16.26 -8.40
C LYS A 84 -3.63 -16.41 -8.82
N LEU A 85 -2.68 -16.16 -7.92
CA LEU A 85 -1.28 -16.50 -8.16
C LEU A 85 -1.06 -17.98 -7.83
N ASP A 86 -1.53 -18.85 -8.69
CA ASP A 86 -1.48 -20.30 -8.58
C ASP A 86 -0.10 -20.91 -8.86
N VAL A 87 0.86 -20.09 -9.27
CA VAL A 87 2.27 -20.42 -9.46
C VAL A 87 3.14 -19.65 -8.48
N ALA A 88 4.23 -20.25 -8.02
CA ALA A 88 5.14 -19.62 -7.07
C ALA A 88 5.88 -18.43 -7.71
N ASN A 89 5.55 -17.21 -7.33
CA ASN A 89 6.29 -16.01 -7.69
C ASN A 89 7.32 -15.69 -6.60
N PHE A 90 8.54 -15.28 -6.99
CA PHE A 90 9.62 -14.94 -6.06
C PHE A 90 9.87 -16.04 -4.98
N ASN A 91 9.72 -17.31 -5.35
CA ASN A 91 9.79 -18.47 -4.44
C ASN A 91 8.74 -18.47 -3.32
N ARG A 92 7.63 -17.73 -3.46
CA ARG A 92 6.51 -17.73 -2.52
C ARG A 92 5.57 -18.88 -2.87
N ALA A 93 5.26 -19.73 -1.90
CA ALA A 93 4.34 -20.86 -2.11
C ALA A 93 2.91 -20.35 -2.38
N PRO A 94 2.20 -20.94 -3.37
CA PRO A 94 0.78 -20.68 -3.57
C PRO A 94 -0.06 -21.01 -2.33
N ALA A 95 -1.24 -20.41 -2.23
CA ALA A 95 -2.18 -20.66 -1.17
C ALA A 95 -2.63 -22.13 -1.16
N GLN A 96 -2.72 -22.73 0.03
CA GLN A 96 -3.30 -24.06 0.26
C GLN A 96 -4.55 -23.90 1.11
N HIS A 97 -5.61 -24.59 0.71
CA HIS A 97 -6.89 -24.60 1.43
C HIS A 97 -7.31 -26.05 1.72
N HIS A 98 -7.56 -26.33 2.98
CA HIS A 98 -8.01 -27.65 3.44
C HIS A 98 -9.34 -27.49 4.15
N ILE A 99 -10.35 -28.24 3.70
CA ILE A 99 -11.67 -28.32 4.35
C ILE A 99 -11.65 -29.56 5.27
N ILE A 100 -11.91 -29.36 6.55
CA ILE A 100 -11.84 -30.39 7.59
C ILE A 100 -13.26 -30.69 8.04
N PRO A 101 -13.81 -31.89 7.75
CA PRO A 101 -15.13 -32.27 8.23
C PRO A 101 -15.11 -32.56 9.73
N LEU A 102 -16.09 -32.03 10.45
CA LEU A 102 -16.34 -32.25 11.86
C LEU A 102 -17.69 -32.97 12.05
N LEU A 103 -17.86 -33.64 13.18
CA LEU A 103 -19.11 -34.27 13.60
C LEU A 103 -19.77 -35.09 12.46
N ASN A 104 -19.01 -35.96 11.81
CA ASN A 104 -19.44 -36.77 10.66
C ASN A 104 -20.04 -35.96 9.50
N GLY A 105 -19.50 -34.76 9.22
CA GLY A 105 -19.94 -33.89 8.16
C GLY A 105 -21.08 -32.94 8.51
N THR A 106 -21.43 -32.83 9.79
CA THR A 106 -22.41 -31.85 10.27
C THR A 106 -21.84 -30.41 10.31
N ALA A 107 -20.53 -30.27 10.49
CA ALA A 107 -19.81 -29.00 10.48
C ALA A 107 -18.47 -29.16 9.74
N PHE A 108 -17.88 -28.04 9.36
CA PHE A 108 -16.60 -27.99 8.67
C PHE A 108 -15.75 -26.85 9.21
N ASP A 109 -14.44 -27.11 9.31
CA ASP A 109 -13.42 -26.09 9.57
C ASP A 109 -12.55 -25.90 8.33
N ASP A 110 -11.91 -24.74 8.25
CA ASP A 110 -10.92 -24.40 7.24
C ASP A 110 -9.51 -24.34 7.86
N LEU A 111 -8.54 -24.83 7.09
CA LEU A 111 -7.12 -24.53 7.32
C LEU A 111 -6.55 -23.88 6.08
N TYR A 112 -6.06 -22.65 6.22
CA TYR A 112 -5.33 -21.92 5.17
C TYR A 112 -3.85 -21.89 5.49
N VAL A 113 -3.01 -22.22 4.49
CA VAL A 113 -1.57 -21.97 4.52
C VAL A 113 -1.24 -21.10 3.32
N PHE A 114 -0.82 -19.88 3.54
CA PHE A 114 -0.53 -18.93 2.46
C PHE A 114 0.57 -17.94 2.85
N ASN A 115 1.29 -17.45 1.84
CA ASN A 115 2.11 -16.26 1.96
C ASN A 115 1.24 -15.04 1.65
N PRO A 116 1.09 -14.06 2.57
CA PRO A 116 0.27 -12.87 2.31
C PRO A 116 0.62 -12.13 1.03
N GLN A 117 1.88 -12.20 0.60
CA GLN A 117 2.39 -11.52 -0.59
C GLN A 117 2.18 -12.32 -1.89
N GLN A 118 1.36 -13.36 -1.85
CA GLN A 118 0.96 -14.18 -3.02
C GLN A 118 -0.42 -13.75 -3.57
N SER A 119 -1.00 -12.67 -3.08
CA SER A 119 -2.21 -12.00 -3.57
C SER A 119 -2.21 -10.55 -3.10
N SER A 120 -3.38 -9.89 -3.10
CA SER A 120 -3.52 -8.53 -2.56
C SER A 120 -2.93 -8.44 -1.15
N GLN A 121 -2.14 -7.41 -0.92
CA GLN A 121 -1.40 -7.25 0.34
C GLN A 121 -1.19 -5.79 0.73
N TRP A 122 -1.02 -5.56 2.03
CA TRP A 122 -0.26 -4.44 2.56
C TRP A 122 1.12 -4.93 2.96
N ASP A 123 2.16 -4.33 2.40
CA ASP A 123 3.52 -4.50 2.87
C ASP A 123 3.76 -3.65 4.09
N GLY A 124 4.05 -4.35 5.21
CA GLY A 124 4.31 -3.74 6.51
C GLY A 124 5.72 -3.21 6.65
N LEU A 125 5.97 -2.50 7.74
CA LEU A 125 7.26 -1.85 8.01
C LEU A 125 8.42 -2.85 8.23
N ARG A 126 8.10 -4.12 8.39
CA ARG A 126 9.06 -5.23 8.50
C ARG A 126 9.38 -5.88 7.16
N HIS A 127 8.76 -5.42 6.07
CA HIS A 127 8.90 -6.07 4.77
C HIS A 127 10.21 -5.72 4.07
N PHE A 128 10.51 -4.44 3.97
CA PHE A 128 11.64 -3.98 3.13
C PHE A 128 12.57 -3.06 3.91
N SER A 129 13.88 -3.30 3.78
CA SER A 129 14.95 -2.51 4.39
C SER A 129 15.60 -1.58 3.37
N ALA A 130 16.26 -0.53 3.84
CA ALA A 130 17.05 0.37 3.01
C ALA A 130 18.54 0.33 3.40
N PRO A 131 19.46 0.70 2.49
CA PRO A 131 20.87 0.79 2.81
C PRO A 131 21.14 2.00 3.72
N PHE A 132 21.79 1.74 4.85
CA PHE A 132 22.30 2.72 5.81
C PHE A 132 23.75 2.39 6.15
N PRO A 133 24.69 2.54 5.17
CA PRO A 133 26.08 2.16 5.37
C PRO A 133 26.73 2.98 6.48
N THR A 134 27.53 2.29 7.29
CA THR A 134 28.40 2.93 8.28
C THR A 134 29.85 2.61 7.96
N LYS A 135 30.77 3.30 8.63
CA LYS A 135 32.19 3.07 8.46
C LYS A 135 32.59 1.62 8.82
N ASP A 136 31.94 1.06 9.83
CA ASP A 136 32.21 -0.29 10.33
C ASP A 136 31.40 -1.37 9.59
N ASN A 137 30.27 -0.99 8.99
CA ASN A 137 29.41 -1.89 8.21
C ASN A 137 28.90 -1.22 6.92
N PRO A 138 29.70 -1.24 5.84
CA PRO A 138 29.36 -0.59 4.56
C PRO A 138 28.18 -1.25 3.83
N LYS A 139 27.74 -2.44 4.26
CA LYS A 139 26.59 -3.16 3.70
C LYS A 139 25.39 -3.15 4.63
N GLN A 140 25.39 -2.32 5.67
CA GLN A 140 24.27 -2.26 6.61
C GLN A 140 22.98 -1.88 5.91
N ARG A 141 21.94 -2.63 6.22
CA ARG A 141 20.55 -2.32 5.86
C ARG A 141 19.70 -2.29 7.13
N LEU A 142 18.77 -1.35 7.18
CA LEU A 142 17.85 -1.18 8.32
C LEU A 142 16.42 -1.07 7.81
N PHE A 143 15.50 -1.56 8.62
CA PHE A 143 14.08 -1.36 8.46
C PHE A 143 13.67 -0.04 9.14
N TYR A 144 12.39 0.34 9.00
CA TYR A 144 11.86 1.55 9.59
C TYR A 144 12.20 1.66 11.08
N GLY A 145 12.46 2.89 11.54
CA GLY A 145 12.87 3.14 12.92
C GLY A 145 14.24 2.59 13.31
N GLY A 146 15.05 2.14 12.34
CA GLY A 146 16.38 1.57 12.59
C GLY A 146 16.36 0.11 13.05
N VAL A 147 15.25 -0.60 12.85
CA VAL A 147 15.13 -2.02 13.20
C VAL A 147 16.05 -2.86 12.32
N THR A 148 16.74 -3.81 12.92
CA THR A 148 17.69 -4.73 12.26
C THR A 148 17.01 -6.01 11.78
N SER A 149 17.63 -6.74 10.84
CA SER A 149 17.15 -8.07 10.43
C SER A 149 17.08 -9.07 11.58
N ALA A 150 18.03 -9.01 12.51
CA ALA A 150 18.00 -9.86 13.70
C ALA A 150 16.78 -9.61 14.59
N GLU A 151 16.35 -8.34 14.71
CA GLU A 151 15.10 -7.99 15.40
C GLU A 151 13.86 -8.46 14.63
N ILE A 152 13.89 -8.48 13.30
CA ILE A 152 12.80 -9.02 12.48
C ILE A 152 12.68 -10.53 12.65
N GLU A 153 13.79 -11.26 12.69
CA GLU A 153 13.83 -12.72 12.83
C GLU A 153 13.45 -13.20 14.25
N ASP A 154 13.63 -12.36 15.26
CA ASP A 154 13.20 -12.67 16.62
C ASP A 154 11.67 -12.62 16.72
N ARG A 155 11.05 -13.80 16.83
CA ARG A 155 9.59 -13.96 16.95
C ARG A 155 8.99 -13.31 18.20
N LYS A 156 9.80 -13.00 19.21
CA LYS A 156 9.36 -12.30 20.42
C LYS A 156 9.33 -10.78 20.23
N ASN A 157 10.08 -10.28 19.26
CA ASN A 157 10.09 -8.87 18.90
C ASN A 157 8.91 -8.56 17.98
N THR A 158 7.99 -7.70 18.42
CA THR A 158 6.81 -7.29 17.64
C THR A 158 6.85 -5.85 17.20
N ARG A 159 8.01 -5.17 17.41
CA ARG A 159 8.24 -3.78 17.02
C ARG A 159 7.96 -3.59 15.53
N ILE A 160 7.25 -2.55 15.16
CA ILE A 160 6.86 -2.21 13.78
C ILE A 160 6.14 -3.34 13.01
N GLY A 161 5.50 -4.30 13.71
CA GLY A 161 4.74 -5.36 13.07
C GLY A 161 3.36 -4.91 12.61
N ILE A 162 2.74 -5.71 11.74
CA ILE A 162 1.45 -5.41 11.11
C ILE A 162 0.28 -5.24 12.11
N GLN A 163 0.41 -5.80 13.32
CA GLN A 163 -0.61 -5.68 14.37
C GLN A 163 -0.91 -4.24 14.80
N HIS A 164 0.00 -3.31 14.59
CA HIS A 164 -0.24 -1.89 14.88
C HIS A 164 -1.32 -1.34 13.94
N TRP A 165 -1.22 -1.69 12.66
CA TRP A 165 -2.21 -1.30 11.63
C TRP A 165 -3.54 -2.01 11.82
N ALA A 166 -3.50 -3.29 12.21
CA ALA A 166 -4.71 -4.07 12.49
C ALA A 166 -5.52 -3.51 13.66
N LYS A 167 -4.84 -3.02 14.71
CA LYS A 167 -5.50 -2.44 15.89
C LYS A 167 -6.14 -1.08 15.63
N GLN A 168 -5.53 -0.25 14.79
CA GLN A 168 -6.08 1.06 14.43
C GLN A 168 -7.09 0.96 13.28
N GLY A 169 -6.86 0.06 12.33
CA GLY A 169 -7.46 0.07 11.00
C GLY A 169 -6.78 1.08 10.07
N ILE A 170 -6.96 0.87 8.76
CA ILE A 170 -6.54 1.83 7.73
C ILE A 170 -7.82 2.38 7.12
N CYS A 171 -8.23 3.55 7.57
CA CYS A 171 -9.48 4.20 7.14
C CYS A 171 -9.19 5.63 6.68
N GLY A 172 -9.70 6.01 5.51
CA GLY A 172 -9.48 7.35 4.99
C GLY A 172 -10.04 7.54 3.58
N ARG A 173 -9.71 8.68 2.98
CA ARG A 173 -10.07 8.94 1.58
C ARG A 173 -9.08 8.23 0.66
N GLY A 174 -9.58 7.30 -0.16
CA GLY A 174 -8.88 6.74 -1.30
C GLY A 174 -9.03 7.61 -2.54
N VAL A 175 -8.00 7.66 -3.37
CA VAL A 175 -8.01 8.38 -4.65
C VAL A 175 -7.44 7.45 -5.71
N LEU A 176 -8.17 7.22 -6.81
CA LEU A 176 -7.75 6.35 -7.91
C LEU A 176 -7.15 7.17 -9.06
N LEU A 177 -5.92 6.83 -9.45
CA LEU A 177 -5.32 7.19 -10.73
C LEU A 177 -5.40 5.97 -11.66
N ASP A 178 -6.33 6.00 -12.63
CA ASP A 178 -6.59 4.89 -13.54
C ASP A 178 -5.74 4.99 -14.80
N TYR A 179 -4.51 4.47 -14.73
CA TYR A 179 -3.60 4.47 -15.88
C TYR A 179 -4.10 3.59 -17.04
N VAL A 180 -4.78 2.47 -16.75
CA VAL A 180 -5.33 1.60 -17.82
C VAL A 180 -6.28 2.39 -18.71
N SER A 181 -7.21 3.14 -18.09
CA SER A 181 -8.19 3.95 -18.83
C SER A 181 -7.54 5.14 -19.56
N TYR A 182 -6.52 5.74 -18.96
CA TYR A 182 -5.72 6.77 -19.59
C TYR A 182 -5.00 6.22 -20.83
N ALA A 183 -4.31 5.10 -20.71
CA ALA A 183 -3.60 4.46 -21.81
C ALA A 183 -4.55 4.09 -22.98
N GLU A 184 -5.73 3.54 -22.66
CA GLU A 184 -6.77 3.25 -23.66
C GLU A 184 -7.21 4.52 -24.41
N ARG A 185 -7.44 5.65 -23.72
CA ARG A 185 -7.83 6.93 -24.33
C ARG A 185 -6.74 7.55 -25.20
N HIS A 186 -5.47 7.35 -24.81
CA HIS A 186 -4.32 7.93 -25.49
C HIS A 186 -3.64 6.99 -26.50
N GLY A 187 -4.19 5.79 -26.73
CA GLY A 187 -3.63 4.81 -27.67
C GLY A 187 -2.26 4.27 -27.26
N ILE A 188 -1.98 4.22 -25.95
CA ILE A 188 -0.72 3.68 -25.42
C ILE A 188 -0.86 2.17 -25.24
N GLU A 189 -0.07 1.41 -25.99
CA GLU A 189 -0.01 -0.04 -25.88
C GLU A 189 1.16 -0.46 -24.97
N TYR A 190 0.89 -1.32 -24.00
CA TYR A 190 1.90 -1.87 -23.10
C TYR A 190 1.48 -3.25 -22.58
N SER A 191 2.44 -4.00 -22.05
CA SER A 191 2.17 -5.17 -21.21
C SER A 191 2.56 -4.87 -19.79
N THR A 192 1.74 -5.30 -18.85
CA THR A 192 2.03 -5.14 -17.41
C THR A 192 3.18 -6.05 -16.95
N PHE A 193 3.54 -7.07 -17.75
CA PHE A 193 4.68 -7.97 -17.54
C PHE A 193 5.91 -7.54 -18.36
N SER A 194 6.05 -6.23 -18.55
CA SER A 194 7.23 -5.59 -19.14
C SER A 194 7.80 -4.50 -18.20
N ASN A 195 8.98 -3.99 -18.50
CA ASN A 195 9.54 -2.86 -17.73
C ASN A 195 8.91 -1.54 -18.20
N HIS A 196 7.56 -1.43 -18.10
CA HIS A 196 6.82 -0.23 -18.46
C HIS A 196 6.61 0.65 -17.23
N GLY A 197 7.24 1.84 -17.23
CA GLY A 197 7.13 2.82 -16.13
C GLY A 197 6.08 3.88 -16.44
N VAL A 198 5.27 4.19 -15.43
CA VAL A 198 4.32 5.32 -15.48
C VAL A 198 4.97 6.50 -14.80
N SER A 199 5.27 7.55 -15.58
CA SER A 199 5.96 8.74 -15.08
C SER A 199 5.05 9.63 -14.22
N LEU A 200 5.66 10.50 -13.41
CA LEU A 200 4.92 11.51 -12.64
C LEU A 200 4.08 12.41 -13.54
N GLU A 201 4.59 12.80 -14.70
CA GLU A 201 3.87 13.62 -15.67
C GLU A 201 2.53 12.97 -16.03
N VAL A 202 2.56 11.69 -16.38
CA VAL A 202 1.35 10.91 -16.73
C VAL A 202 0.40 10.80 -15.54
N LEU A 203 0.90 10.54 -14.32
CA LEU A 203 0.06 10.49 -13.11
C LEU A 203 -0.65 11.83 -12.85
N LEU A 204 0.04 12.95 -13.07
CA LEU A 204 -0.54 14.29 -12.92
C LEU A 204 -1.51 14.62 -14.06
N ASP A 205 -1.28 14.15 -15.28
CA ASP A 205 -2.20 14.32 -16.39
C ASP A 205 -3.51 13.54 -16.14
N ILE A 206 -3.43 12.30 -15.64
CA ILE A 206 -4.62 11.55 -15.19
C ILE A 206 -5.40 12.35 -14.14
N ALA A 207 -4.70 12.86 -13.11
CA ALA A 207 -5.35 13.64 -12.07
C ALA A 207 -6.03 14.90 -12.62
N LYS A 208 -5.44 15.53 -13.64
CA LYS A 208 -5.99 16.71 -14.29
C LYS A 208 -7.20 16.37 -15.17
N GLU A 209 -7.14 15.31 -15.98
CA GLU A 209 -8.24 14.87 -16.84
C GLU A 209 -9.49 14.51 -16.03
N GLU A 210 -9.29 13.87 -14.87
CA GLU A 210 -10.36 13.38 -13.99
C GLU A 210 -10.72 14.39 -12.86
N ASP A 211 -10.21 15.63 -12.94
CA ASP A 211 -10.37 16.72 -11.94
C ASP A 211 -10.09 16.28 -10.49
N ILE A 212 -9.12 15.39 -10.29
CA ILE A 212 -8.74 14.88 -8.98
C ILE A 212 -7.97 15.95 -8.20
N LYS A 213 -8.40 16.23 -6.99
CA LYS A 213 -7.71 17.12 -6.05
C LYS A 213 -7.23 16.29 -4.86
N PHE A 214 -5.93 16.17 -4.73
CA PHE A 214 -5.31 15.47 -3.60
C PHE A 214 -5.50 16.25 -2.30
N ARG A 215 -5.62 15.53 -1.19
CA ARG A 215 -5.76 16.07 0.16
C ARG A 215 -4.73 15.41 1.08
N HIS A 216 -4.38 16.13 2.12
CA HIS A 216 -3.57 15.59 3.21
C HIS A 216 -4.20 14.32 3.81
N GLY A 217 -3.42 13.25 3.94
CA GLY A 217 -3.89 11.97 4.46
C GLY A 217 -4.58 11.07 3.44
N ASP A 218 -4.63 11.45 2.15
CA ASP A 218 -5.17 10.55 1.12
C ASP A 218 -4.38 9.24 1.04
N ILE A 219 -5.07 8.18 0.66
CA ILE A 219 -4.51 6.89 0.27
C ILE A 219 -4.54 6.83 -1.25
N LEU A 220 -3.36 6.83 -1.88
CA LEU A 220 -3.22 6.82 -3.33
C LEU A 220 -3.38 5.40 -3.87
N PHE A 221 -4.27 5.20 -4.84
CA PHE A 221 -4.40 3.97 -5.62
C PHE A 221 -4.00 4.24 -7.07
N VAL A 222 -3.14 3.38 -7.65
CA VAL A 222 -2.74 3.46 -9.05
C VAL A 222 -3.10 2.14 -9.74
N ARG A 223 -4.01 2.20 -10.72
CA ARG A 223 -4.40 1.03 -11.50
C ARG A 223 -3.53 0.91 -12.75
N ILE A 224 -2.65 -0.11 -12.75
CA ILE A 224 -1.71 -0.45 -13.84
C ILE A 224 -2.28 -1.55 -14.75
N GLY A 225 -3.17 -2.41 -14.22
CA GLY A 225 -3.84 -3.47 -14.97
C GLY A 225 -3.19 -4.85 -14.85
N VAL A 226 -2.33 -5.09 -13.86
CA VAL A 226 -1.66 -6.39 -13.69
C VAL A 226 -2.66 -7.49 -13.40
N THR A 227 -3.59 -7.30 -12.46
CA THR A 227 -4.61 -8.29 -12.12
C THR A 227 -5.50 -8.61 -13.32
N LYS A 228 -5.89 -7.58 -14.10
CA LYS A 228 -6.66 -7.75 -15.35
C LYS A 228 -5.89 -8.55 -16.39
N GLU A 229 -4.64 -8.22 -16.66
CA GLU A 229 -3.84 -8.92 -17.66
C GLU A 229 -3.58 -10.38 -17.25
N TRP A 230 -3.25 -10.61 -15.96
CA TRP A 230 -3.10 -11.96 -15.41
C TRP A 230 -4.34 -12.82 -15.60
N ASP A 231 -5.52 -12.27 -15.31
CA ASP A 231 -6.78 -13.03 -15.38
C ASP A 231 -7.29 -13.23 -16.80
N THR A 232 -7.01 -12.30 -17.73
CA THR A 232 -7.70 -12.27 -19.03
C THR A 232 -6.80 -12.52 -20.23
N LYS A 233 -5.48 -12.31 -20.13
CA LYS A 233 -4.56 -12.36 -21.28
C LYS A 233 -3.47 -13.41 -21.13
N MET A 234 -3.01 -13.71 -19.92
CA MET A 234 -1.92 -14.66 -19.73
C MET A 234 -2.40 -16.10 -19.78
N SER A 235 -1.77 -16.88 -20.64
CA SER A 235 -1.95 -18.34 -20.65
C SER A 235 -1.26 -18.99 -19.44
N PRO A 236 -1.62 -20.23 -19.05
CA PRO A 236 -0.89 -20.95 -18.00
C PRO A 236 0.61 -21.07 -18.25
N ALA A 237 1.01 -21.17 -19.53
CA ALA A 237 2.42 -21.23 -19.90
C ALA A 237 3.14 -19.89 -19.65
N ASP A 238 2.50 -18.77 -19.98
CA ASP A 238 3.06 -17.43 -19.74
C ASP A 238 3.19 -17.15 -18.24
N LYS A 239 2.18 -17.50 -17.45
CA LYS A 239 2.20 -17.40 -15.98
C LYS A 239 3.37 -18.18 -15.38
N LEU A 240 3.54 -19.43 -15.83
CA LEU A 240 4.65 -20.26 -15.38
C LEU A 240 6.01 -19.68 -15.80
N ALA A 241 6.12 -19.22 -17.05
CA ALA A 241 7.35 -18.60 -17.56
C ALA A 241 7.73 -17.34 -16.75
N TYR A 242 6.74 -16.49 -16.42
CA TYR A 242 6.96 -15.33 -15.56
C TYR A 242 7.43 -15.74 -14.16
N ALA A 243 6.75 -16.70 -13.53
CA ALA A 243 7.08 -17.17 -12.18
C ALA A 243 8.48 -17.82 -12.08
N GLN A 244 8.96 -18.45 -13.16
CA GLN A 244 10.28 -19.08 -13.25
C GLN A 244 11.39 -18.13 -13.73
N SER A 245 11.04 -16.90 -14.11
CA SER A 245 12.02 -15.93 -14.59
C SER A 245 13.01 -15.57 -13.49
N SER A 246 14.30 -15.60 -13.81
CA SER A 246 15.36 -15.07 -12.93
C SER A 246 15.39 -13.55 -12.91
N ASN A 247 14.79 -12.90 -13.90
CA ASN A 247 14.69 -11.46 -14.05
C ASN A 247 13.26 -11.06 -14.42
N PRO A 248 12.28 -11.21 -13.51
CA PRO A 248 10.91 -10.85 -13.79
C PRO A 248 10.80 -9.34 -14.07
N LEU A 249 10.03 -8.98 -15.09
CA LEU A 249 9.73 -7.58 -15.41
C LEU A 249 8.27 -7.32 -15.09
N HIS A 250 7.97 -6.17 -14.49
CA HIS A 250 6.59 -5.73 -14.35
C HIS A 250 6.47 -4.21 -14.33
N ALA A 251 5.33 -3.75 -14.84
CA ALA A 251 4.99 -2.35 -14.94
C ALA A 251 4.64 -1.77 -13.55
N GLY A 252 4.82 -0.48 -13.40
CA GLY A 252 4.51 0.25 -12.17
C GLY A 252 4.88 1.72 -12.28
N VAL A 253 4.77 2.43 -11.18
CA VAL A 253 5.16 3.84 -11.08
C VAL A 253 6.69 3.97 -11.22
N GLU A 254 7.17 4.96 -11.94
CA GLU A 254 8.62 5.18 -12.07
C GLU A 254 9.25 5.56 -10.73
N GLY A 255 10.37 4.91 -10.39
CA GLY A 255 11.17 5.23 -9.21
C GLY A 255 12.08 6.42 -9.48
N THR A 256 11.59 7.64 -9.34
CA THR A 256 12.35 8.88 -9.54
C THR A 256 12.27 9.78 -8.30
N GLU A 257 13.21 10.74 -8.21
CA GLU A 257 13.20 11.72 -7.13
C GLU A 257 11.97 12.63 -7.19
N GLU A 258 11.49 12.95 -8.39
CA GLU A 258 10.28 13.74 -8.60
C GLU A 258 9.03 13.02 -8.05
N VAL A 259 8.92 11.70 -8.26
CA VAL A 259 7.84 10.89 -7.68
C VAL A 259 7.94 10.89 -6.15
N LEU A 260 9.14 10.71 -5.59
CA LEU A 260 9.34 10.80 -4.13
C LEU A 260 8.94 12.16 -3.58
N LYS A 261 9.37 13.26 -4.22
CA LYS A 261 8.99 14.63 -3.83
C LYS A 261 7.48 14.83 -3.87
N TRP A 262 6.84 14.35 -4.92
CA TRP A 262 5.38 14.45 -5.07
C TRP A 262 4.65 13.67 -3.96
N ILE A 263 4.99 12.38 -3.76
CA ILE A 263 4.36 11.55 -2.73
C ILE A 263 4.53 12.18 -1.34
N TRP A 264 5.74 12.64 -1.03
CA TRP A 264 6.02 13.27 0.25
C TRP A 264 5.25 14.58 0.43
N ASN A 265 5.33 15.49 -0.54
CA ASN A 265 4.76 16.84 -0.44
C ASN A 265 3.22 16.84 -0.49
N THR A 266 2.61 15.86 -1.14
CA THR A 266 1.15 15.66 -1.14
C THR A 266 0.63 15.12 0.18
N ARG A 267 1.52 14.57 1.04
CA ARG A 267 1.16 14.01 2.35
C ARG A 267 0.24 12.80 2.26
N PHE A 268 0.48 11.92 1.30
CA PHE A 268 -0.22 10.64 1.29
C PHE A 268 0.08 9.83 2.56
N ALA A 269 -0.94 9.20 3.13
CA ALA A 269 -0.79 8.32 4.28
C ALA A 269 -0.29 6.92 3.87
N ALA A 270 -0.69 6.46 2.69
CA ALA A 270 -0.29 5.19 2.09
C ALA A 270 -0.38 5.28 0.57
N VAL A 271 0.29 4.36 -0.12
CA VAL A 271 0.13 4.13 -1.56
C VAL A 271 -0.28 2.69 -1.79
N ALA A 272 -1.07 2.44 -2.85
CA ALA A 272 -1.50 1.11 -3.23
C ALA A 272 -1.71 1.04 -4.76
N GLY A 273 -1.78 -0.18 -5.28
CA GLY A 273 -2.08 -0.43 -6.68
C GLY A 273 -2.32 -1.90 -6.96
N ASP A 274 -2.61 -2.20 -8.20
CA ASP A 274 -2.76 -3.57 -8.70
C ASP A 274 -1.46 -4.14 -9.30
N ALA A 275 -0.36 -3.38 -9.23
CA ALA A 275 0.96 -3.85 -9.65
C ALA A 275 1.54 -4.88 -8.67
N ILE A 276 2.51 -5.68 -9.14
CA ILE A 276 3.22 -6.71 -8.34
C ILE A 276 4.16 -6.07 -7.31
N SER A 277 4.79 -4.96 -7.67
CA SER A 277 5.43 -3.99 -6.78
C SER A 277 4.93 -2.63 -7.21
N PHE A 278 4.61 -1.76 -6.30
CA PHE A 278 4.04 -0.45 -6.62
C PHE A 278 4.81 0.27 -7.73
N GLU A 279 6.15 0.21 -7.69
CA GLU A 279 7.03 0.72 -8.75
C GLU A 279 7.32 -0.27 -9.86
N VAL A 280 7.75 0.27 -11.00
CA VAL A 280 8.26 -0.53 -12.12
C VAL A 280 9.49 -1.36 -11.69
N TYR A 281 9.54 -2.62 -12.11
CA TYR A 281 10.65 -3.50 -11.76
C TYR A 281 11.33 -4.11 -13.00
N PRO A 282 12.67 -4.17 -13.02
CA PRO A 282 13.59 -3.47 -12.11
C PRO A 282 13.40 -1.94 -12.22
N PRO A 283 13.73 -1.16 -11.16
CA PRO A 283 13.63 0.28 -11.21
C PRO A 283 14.39 0.83 -12.41
N LYS A 284 13.72 1.66 -13.21
CA LYS A 284 14.40 2.35 -14.31
C LYS A 284 15.37 3.36 -13.73
N GLN A 285 16.54 3.46 -14.35
CA GLN A 285 17.42 4.58 -14.09
C GLN A 285 16.67 5.87 -14.44
N ALA A 286 16.76 6.87 -13.57
CA ALA A 286 16.24 8.18 -13.89
C ALA A 286 16.84 8.61 -15.23
N TYR A 287 15.98 8.87 -16.23
CA TYR A 287 16.41 9.49 -17.48
C TYR A 287 17.10 10.81 -17.12
N GLN A 288 18.40 10.87 -17.27
CA GLN A 288 19.03 12.18 -17.25
C GLN A 288 18.47 12.95 -18.42
N ARG A 289 18.04 14.20 -18.19
CA ARG A 289 17.42 15.10 -19.19
C ARG A 289 18.17 15.24 -20.52
N ASN A 290 19.36 14.66 -20.64
CA ASN A 290 20.24 14.76 -21.81
C ASN A 290 20.39 13.44 -22.61
N GLY A 291 19.58 12.42 -22.37
CA GLY A 291 19.61 11.17 -23.15
C GLY A 291 20.77 10.23 -22.86
N ASP A 292 21.66 10.56 -21.93
CA ASP A 292 22.72 9.66 -21.48
C ASP A 292 22.14 8.68 -20.44
N GLN A 293 22.22 7.38 -20.72
CA GLN A 293 21.97 6.33 -19.74
C GLN A 293 23.12 6.35 -18.73
N GLY A 294 22.92 6.98 -17.59
CA GLY A 294 23.89 6.93 -16.50
C GLY A 294 23.90 5.54 -15.84
N ASP A 295 25.08 5.07 -15.40
CA ASP A 295 25.23 3.81 -14.64
C ASP A 295 24.66 3.84 -13.22
N ALA A 296 23.86 4.85 -12.85
CA ALA A 296 23.26 4.95 -11.54
C ALA A 296 22.04 3.99 -11.45
N PRO A 297 21.94 3.16 -10.39
CA PRO A 297 20.76 2.34 -10.18
C PRO A 297 19.53 3.24 -10.00
N GLY A 298 18.40 2.82 -10.57
CA GLY A 298 17.12 3.50 -10.37
C GLY A 298 16.75 3.59 -8.89
N VAL A 299 15.85 4.53 -8.55
CA VAL A 299 15.37 4.68 -7.19
C VAL A 299 14.37 3.56 -6.87
N PHE A 300 14.65 2.79 -5.82
CA PHE A 300 13.70 1.84 -5.26
C PHE A 300 12.74 2.60 -4.32
N LEU A 301 11.46 2.74 -4.72
CA LEU A 301 10.48 3.45 -3.89
C LEU A 301 10.27 2.75 -2.55
N HIS A 302 10.31 1.43 -2.48
CA HIS A 302 10.23 0.65 -1.23
C HIS A 302 11.24 1.10 -0.18
N GLU A 303 12.48 1.44 -0.59
CA GLU A 303 13.52 1.89 0.34
C GLU A 303 13.15 3.21 1.03
N TYR A 304 12.50 4.11 0.30
CA TYR A 304 12.05 5.39 0.84
C TYR A 304 10.71 5.28 1.55
N LEU A 305 9.71 4.67 0.91
CA LEU A 305 8.35 4.64 1.43
C LEU A 305 8.27 3.79 2.70
N ILE A 306 8.69 2.52 2.63
CA ILE A 306 8.60 1.59 3.78
C ILE A 306 9.68 1.89 4.80
N ALA A 307 10.94 1.70 4.44
CA ALA A 307 12.05 1.79 5.40
C ALA A 307 12.36 3.22 5.82
N GLY A 308 12.23 4.18 4.89
CA GLY A 308 12.55 5.58 5.12
C GLY A 308 11.47 6.36 5.86
N TRP A 309 10.21 6.18 5.48
CA TRP A 309 9.09 7.04 5.92
C TRP A 309 8.03 6.33 6.74
N GLY A 310 8.09 5.00 6.83
CA GLY A 310 7.05 4.22 7.49
C GLY A 310 5.70 4.27 6.77
N MET A 311 5.72 4.40 5.44
CA MET A 311 4.52 4.46 4.59
C MET A 311 4.15 3.06 4.11
N PRO A 312 2.91 2.59 4.32
CA PRO A 312 2.40 1.35 3.74
C PRO A 312 2.43 1.37 2.21
N ILE A 313 2.80 0.24 1.61
CA ILE A 313 2.63 -0.03 0.19
C ILE A 313 1.61 -1.16 0.04
N GLY A 314 0.57 -0.92 -0.76
CA GLY A 314 -0.40 -1.94 -1.16
C GLY A 314 -0.11 -2.47 -2.56
N GLU A 315 -0.20 -3.79 -2.75
CA GLU A 315 0.11 -4.44 -4.02
C GLU A 315 -0.97 -5.44 -4.39
N LEU A 316 -1.10 -5.71 -5.68
CA LEU A 316 -2.04 -6.69 -6.25
C LEU A 316 -3.50 -6.47 -5.80
N PHE A 317 -3.89 -5.21 -5.55
CA PHE A 317 -5.29 -4.91 -5.28
C PHE A 317 -6.15 -5.17 -6.51
N ASP A 318 -7.36 -5.68 -6.33
CA ASP A 318 -8.33 -5.77 -7.42
C ASP A 318 -9.02 -4.42 -7.60
N LEU A 319 -8.65 -3.71 -8.65
CA LEU A 319 -9.15 -2.37 -8.95
C LEU A 319 -10.11 -2.32 -10.16
N GLU A 320 -10.51 -3.48 -10.71
CA GLU A 320 -11.31 -3.52 -11.93
C GLU A 320 -12.72 -2.97 -11.70
N GLU A 321 -13.44 -3.50 -10.72
CA GLU A 321 -14.78 -3.01 -10.39
C GLU A 321 -14.74 -1.59 -9.80
N LEU A 322 -13.69 -1.26 -9.03
CA LEU A 322 -13.47 0.09 -8.53
C LEU A 322 -13.38 1.12 -9.68
N SER A 323 -12.57 0.83 -10.71
CA SER A 323 -12.46 1.67 -11.91
C SER A 323 -13.80 1.86 -12.61
N GLN A 324 -14.58 0.78 -12.73
CA GLN A 324 -15.91 0.86 -13.35
C GLN A 324 -16.84 1.76 -12.54
N ILE A 325 -16.90 1.59 -11.22
CA ILE A 325 -17.73 2.45 -10.34
C ILE A 325 -17.30 3.91 -10.45
N CYS A 326 -15.99 4.18 -10.42
CA CYS A 326 -15.48 5.56 -10.57
C CYS A 326 -15.94 6.21 -11.88
N LYS A 327 -15.92 5.47 -13.00
CA LYS A 327 -16.40 5.94 -14.31
C LYS A 327 -17.91 6.20 -14.31
N GLU A 328 -18.69 5.32 -13.72
CA GLU A 328 -20.15 5.46 -13.63
C GLU A 328 -20.56 6.65 -12.76
N GLU A 329 -19.86 6.83 -11.62
CA GLU A 329 -20.11 7.93 -10.67
C GLU A 329 -19.44 9.25 -11.12
N GLN A 330 -18.56 9.23 -12.14
CA GLN A 330 -17.69 10.34 -12.53
C GLN A 330 -16.95 10.93 -11.31
N ARG A 331 -16.44 10.04 -10.46
CA ARG A 331 -15.80 10.37 -9.20
C ARG A 331 -14.71 9.36 -8.86
N TRP A 332 -13.49 9.83 -8.68
CA TRP A 332 -12.29 9.03 -8.44
C TRP A 332 -11.82 9.09 -6.99
N ASP A 333 -12.67 9.52 -6.08
CA ASP A 333 -12.45 9.44 -4.64
C ASP A 333 -13.56 8.63 -3.94
N PHE A 334 -13.17 7.92 -2.89
CA PHE A 334 -14.02 7.00 -2.16
C PHE A 334 -13.52 6.85 -0.73
N PHE A 335 -14.34 6.34 0.18
CA PHE A 335 -13.91 6.01 1.52
C PHE A 335 -13.34 4.60 1.57
N VAL A 336 -12.11 4.45 2.07
CA VAL A 336 -11.41 3.17 2.23
C VAL A 336 -11.53 2.68 3.66
N VAL A 337 -11.79 1.38 3.81
CA VAL A 337 -11.68 0.66 5.08
C VAL A 337 -10.87 -0.60 4.85
N ALA A 338 -9.77 -0.75 5.58
CA ALA A 338 -8.95 -1.96 5.56
C ALA A 338 -8.60 -2.39 6.98
N SER A 339 -8.64 -3.71 7.23
CA SER A 339 -8.28 -4.31 8.51
C SER A 339 -7.32 -5.47 8.29
N PRO A 340 -6.02 -5.21 8.27
CA PRO A 340 -5.00 -6.26 8.17
C PRO A 340 -5.11 -7.30 9.27
N LEU A 341 -4.46 -8.44 9.10
CA LEU A 341 -4.38 -9.48 10.13
C LEU A 341 -3.74 -8.95 11.40
N ASN A 342 -4.38 -9.18 12.54
CA ASN A 342 -3.81 -8.83 13.85
C ASN A 342 -2.75 -9.87 14.27
N MET A 343 -1.66 -9.96 13.49
CA MET A 343 -0.55 -10.88 13.73
C MET A 343 0.63 -10.14 14.35
N PRO A 344 0.92 -10.36 15.66
CA PRO A 344 2.06 -9.71 16.31
C PRO A 344 3.38 -10.01 15.59
N GLY A 345 4.12 -8.96 15.22
CA GLY A 345 5.37 -9.08 14.48
C GLY A 345 5.21 -9.50 13.02
N GLY A 346 3.99 -9.54 12.48
CA GLY A 346 3.74 -9.85 11.08
C GLY A 346 4.43 -8.86 10.14
N VAL A 347 4.87 -9.38 8.98
CA VAL A 347 5.63 -8.63 7.96
C VAL A 347 4.68 -7.97 6.96
N SER A 348 3.64 -8.67 6.56
CA SER A 348 2.63 -8.25 5.59
C SER A 348 1.28 -8.90 5.93
N SER A 349 0.23 -8.51 5.22
CA SER A 349 -1.12 -9.05 5.44
C SER A 349 -1.98 -8.91 4.20
N PRO A 350 -2.91 -9.84 3.93
CA PRO A 350 -4.05 -9.53 3.08
C PRO A 350 -4.70 -8.22 3.57
N PRO A 351 -5.13 -7.33 2.66
CA PRO A 351 -5.56 -5.99 3.06
C PRO A 351 -6.93 -5.99 3.74
N ASN A 352 -7.80 -6.97 3.42
CA ASN A 352 -9.20 -6.98 3.83
C ASN A 352 -9.82 -5.60 3.60
N CYS A 353 -9.68 -5.12 2.37
CA CYS A 353 -9.95 -3.73 2.00
C CYS A 353 -11.24 -3.63 1.20
N ILE A 354 -12.07 -2.65 1.55
CA ILE A 354 -13.26 -2.26 0.80
C ILE A 354 -13.26 -0.76 0.53
N ALA A 355 -13.80 -0.37 -0.62
CA ALA A 355 -14.11 1.01 -0.94
C ALA A 355 -15.63 1.25 -0.85
N LEU A 356 -16.03 2.42 -0.32
CA LEU A 356 -17.41 2.86 -0.18
C LEU A 356 -17.58 4.22 -0.88
N PHE A 357 -18.71 4.37 -1.59
CA PHE A 357 -19.07 5.57 -2.35
C PHE A 357 -20.30 6.28 -1.79
#